data_0b75c91ba1d81a5a218b4475ce32fcf4
#
_entry.id   0b75c91ba1d81a5a218b4475ce32fcf4
#
_cell.length_a   1.000
_cell.length_b   1.000
_cell.length_c   1.000
_cell.angle_alpha   90.00
_cell.angle_beta   90.00
_cell.angle_gamma   90.00
#
_symmetry.space_group_name_H-M   'P 1'
#
loop_
_entity.id
_entity.type
_entity.pdbx_description
1 polymer ?
#
loop_
_entity_poly.entity_id
_entity_poly.type
_entity_poly.pdbx_seq_one_letter_code
_entity_poly.pdbx_strand_id
1 'polypeptide(L)'
;MKISRLCLLAASLAAVLTVTGCDDKKAAAPAAQAPAAKTYNVGVVQLVEHQALDSANKGFVDGLASKGFVEGKNVKFDFQNAQADQSNLRNIATRFTGNKVDLIGAIATPAAQTMANATNKIPIVATAVTDFEIAKLVKSNDKPGTNVTGSSDMAPINSLLELIVKIYPNAKNVGVMYSSSEINSERQVQIFKEEAKKYNLSVREATVSNVNDIQQAAQSLVGKVDLIYPDGQHHCFCRSGSDQDHRKS
;
A
#
# COMPACT_ATOMS: atom_id res chain seq x y z
N MET A 1 -21.69 51.75 -53.13
CA MET A 1 -21.66 53.24 -53.14
C MET A 1 -20.49 53.65 -52.29
N LYS A 2 -19.36 53.95 -52.94
CA LYS A 2 -18.71 55.27 -53.03
C LYS A 2 -18.26 55.78 -51.67
N ILE A 3 -17.06 56.17 -51.35
CA ILE A 3 -15.87 56.75 -52.00
C ILE A 3 -15.01 57.19 -50.81
N SER A 4 -13.80 56.85 -50.61
CA SER A 4 -12.53 57.44 -51.15
C SER A 4 -11.95 58.63 -50.38
N ARG A 5 -10.66 58.59 -50.26
CA ARG A 5 -9.61 59.62 -50.22
C ARG A 5 -9.03 59.99 -48.86
N LEU A 6 -7.75 59.71 -48.57
CA LEU A 6 -6.49 60.22 -49.20
C LEU A 6 -6.12 61.66 -48.74
N CYS A 7 -4.99 61.81 -48.09
CA CYS A 7 -3.99 62.89 -48.16
C CYS A 7 -3.09 62.76 -46.93
N LEU A 8 -1.84 62.42 -46.98
CA LEU A 8 -0.60 62.98 -47.60
C LEU A 8 0.04 64.14 -46.81
N LEU A 9 1.30 63.89 -46.44
CA LEU A 9 2.47 64.78 -46.28
C LEU A 9 2.46 65.75 -45.07
N ALA A 10 3.52 65.84 -44.29
CA ALA A 10 4.88 66.28 -44.67
C ALA A 10 5.88 66.11 -43.53
N ALA A 11 7.09 65.98 -43.97
CA ALA A 11 8.35 65.87 -43.27
C ALA A 11 8.73 67.09 -42.44
N SER A 12 9.50 66.88 -41.40
CA SER A 12 10.62 67.81 -41.08
C SER A 12 11.66 67.11 -40.20
N LEU A 13 12.85 67.21 -40.70
CA LEU A 13 14.17 66.78 -40.27
C LEU A 13 14.69 67.66 -39.14
N ALA A 14 15.17 67.11 -38.05
CA ALA A 14 16.13 67.78 -37.19
C ALA A 14 17.03 66.73 -36.50
N ALA A 15 18.25 66.67 -37.01
CA ALA A 15 19.35 65.94 -36.38
C ALA A 15 19.92 66.73 -35.22
N VAL A 16 20.13 66.10 -34.07
CA VAL A 16 21.13 66.54 -33.09
C VAL A 16 21.89 65.34 -32.61
N LEU A 17 23.14 65.27 -32.98
CA LEU A 17 24.17 64.44 -32.40
C LEU A 17 24.54 64.98 -31.01
N THR A 18 24.52 64.11 -30.01
CA THR A 18 25.42 64.19 -28.87
C THR A 18 25.94 62.83 -28.52
N VAL A 19 27.20 62.77 -28.39
CA VAL A 19 28.13 61.69 -28.21
C VAL A 19 28.20 61.27 -26.73
N THR A 20 28.62 60.03 -26.52
CA THR A 20 29.28 59.39 -25.39
C THR A 20 28.47 58.91 -24.23
N GLY A 21 28.60 57.59 -24.05
CA GLY A 21 28.31 56.86 -22.82
C GLY A 21 28.34 55.38 -23.11
N CYS A 22 29.54 54.79 -23.20
CA CYS A 22 29.69 53.33 -23.09
C CYS A 22 29.24 52.88 -21.70
N ASP A 23 28.15 52.17 -21.65
CA ASP A 23 27.81 51.31 -20.51
C ASP A 23 27.39 49.98 -21.07
N ASP A 24 28.30 49.01 -21.02
CA ASP A 24 28.10 47.60 -21.37
C ASP A 24 27.11 46.96 -20.37
N LYS A 25 25.84 47.27 -20.49
CA LYS A 25 24.82 46.43 -19.94
C LYS A 25 24.56 45.28 -20.91
N LYS A 26 25.41 44.23 -20.78
CA LYS A 26 25.15 42.92 -21.32
C LYS A 26 23.73 42.51 -20.91
N ALA A 27 22.79 42.61 -21.83
CA ALA A 27 21.43 42.09 -21.63
C ALA A 27 21.58 40.64 -21.25
N ALA A 28 21.26 40.31 -20.00
CA ALA A 28 21.18 38.93 -19.54
C ALA A 28 20.13 38.23 -20.40
N ALA A 29 20.56 37.27 -21.18
CA ALA A 29 19.65 36.38 -21.89
C ALA A 29 18.66 35.78 -20.88
N PRO A 30 17.36 35.64 -21.23
CA PRO A 30 16.40 34.98 -20.35
C PRO A 30 16.99 33.62 -19.94
N ALA A 31 17.23 33.44 -18.66
CA ALA A 31 17.64 32.14 -18.14
C ALA A 31 16.62 31.13 -18.64
N ALA A 32 17.07 30.18 -19.45
CA ALA A 32 16.25 29.05 -19.88
C ALA A 32 15.69 28.41 -18.60
N GLN A 33 14.37 28.50 -18.41
CA GLN A 33 13.71 27.85 -17.29
C GLN A 33 14.00 26.35 -17.45
N ALA A 34 14.71 25.79 -16.47
CA ALA A 34 14.90 24.35 -16.38
C ALA A 34 13.50 23.71 -16.47
N PRO A 35 13.36 22.59 -17.23
CA PRO A 35 12.08 21.91 -17.35
C PRO A 35 11.54 21.66 -15.93
N ALA A 36 10.30 22.05 -15.68
CA ALA A 36 9.66 21.82 -14.40
C ALA A 36 9.81 20.35 -14.03
N ALA A 37 10.40 20.04 -12.90
CA ALA A 37 10.62 18.67 -12.46
C ALA A 37 9.27 17.95 -12.44
N LYS A 38 9.21 16.78 -13.08
CA LYS A 38 7.97 15.97 -13.14
C LYS A 38 7.52 15.66 -11.72
N THR A 39 6.28 16.00 -11.39
CA THR A 39 5.62 15.55 -10.14
C THR A 39 4.89 14.23 -10.39
N TYR A 40 5.17 13.24 -9.58
CA TYR A 40 4.55 11.92 -9.64
C TYR A 40 3.34 11.87 -8.69
N ASN A 41 2.22 11.33 -9.18
CA ASN A 41 1.04 11.04 -8.36
C ASN A 41 1.11 9.56 -7.92
N VAL A 42 1.14 9.33 -6.63
CA VAL A 42 1.23 7.98 -6.04
C VAL A 42 -0.02 7.71 -5.22
N GLY A 43 -0.81 6.74 -5.63
CA GLY A 43 -1.94 6.24 -4.85
C GLY A 43 -1.44 5.20 -3.84
N VAL A 44 -1.77 5.36 -2.56
CA VAL A 44 -1.44 4.37 -1.53
C VAL A 44 -2.72 3.88 -0.90
N VAL A 45 -2.96 2.58 -0.99
CA VAL A 45 -4.12 1.94 -0.36
C VAL A 45 -3.68 0.97 0.71
N GLN A 46 -4.26 1.12 1.89
CA GLN A 46 -4.10 0.23 3.03
C GLN A 46 -5.41 -0.49 3.32
N LEU A 47 -5.35 -1.79 3.61
CA LEU A 47 -6.55 -2.59 3.86
C LEU A 47 -7.34 -2.10 5.07
N VAL A 48 -6.65 -1.89 6.20
CA VAL A 48 -7.24 -1.49 7.47
C VAL A 48 -6.20 -0.76 8.33
N GLU A 49 -6.64 0.09 9.23
CA GLU A 49 -5.76 0.72 10.22
C GLU A 49 -5.26 -0.32 11.22
N HIS A 50 -3.95 -0.51 11.24
CA HIS A 50 -3.26 -1.43 12.14
C HIS A 50 -1.78 -1.12 12.22
N GLN A 51 -1.21 -1.18 13.41
CA GLN A 51 0.17 -0.80 13.68
C GLN A 51 1.21 -1.43 12.72
N ALA A 52 1.04 -2.71 12.36
CA ALA A 52 1.95 -3.37 11.42
C ALA A 52 1.80 -2.83 9.99
N LEU A 53 0.55 -2.59 9.54
CA LEU A 53 0.28 -2.05 8.22
C LEU A 53 0.67 -0.57 8.12
N ASP A 54 0.45 0.20 9.19
CA ASP A 54 0.90 1.60 9.29
C ASP A 54 2.42 1.68 9.20
N SER A 55 3.13 0.75 9.85
CA SER A 55 4.59 0.64 9.75
C SER A 55 5.05 0.26 8.35
N ALA A 56 4.36 -0.67 7.67
CA ALA A 56 4.65 -1.04 6.30
C ALA A 56 4.39 0.13 5.31
N ASN A 57 3.29 0.85 5.51
CA ASN A 57 2.97 2.06 4.75
C ASN A 57 4.06 3.13 4.93
N LYS A 58 4.42 3.41 6.19
CA LYS A 58 5.52 4.34 6.49
C LYS A 58 6.82 3.91 5.81
N GLY A 59 7.17 2.61 5.87
CA GLY A 59 8.35 2.06 5.22
C GLY A 59 8.33 2.23 3.70
N PHE A 60 7.17 2.10 3.06
CA PHE A 60 7.01 2.37 1.64
C PHE A 60 7.31 3.84 1.30
N VAL A 61 6.75 4.79 2.07
CA VAL A 61 6.97 6.22 1.88
C VAL A 61 8.43 6.60 2.13
N ASP A 62 9.02 6.13 3.24
CA ASP A 62 10.42 6.36 3.58
C ASP A 62 11.37 5.78 2.51
N GLY A 63 11.04 4.61 1.97
CA GLY A 63 11.76 4.00 0.86
C GLY A 63 11.78 4.87 -0.40
N LEU A 64 10.64 5.43 -0.78
CA LEU A 64 10.55 6.38 -1.89
C LEU A 64 11.37 7.65 -1.60
N ALA A 65 11.25 8.21 -0.40
CA ALA A 65 11.99 9.40 0.01
C ALA A 65 13.52 9.17 -0.03
N SER A 66 13.99 7.98 0.39
CA SER A 66 15.42 7.60 0.34
C SER A 66 15.99 7.56 -1.09
N LYS A 67 15.11 7.41 -2.10
CA LYS A 67 15.44 7.42 -3.52
C LYS A 67 15.20 8.79 -4.18
N GLY A 68 14.90 9.80 -3.38
CA GLY A 68 14.71 11.18 -3.85
C GLY A 68 13.26 11.49 -4.27
N PHE A 69 12.31 10.59 -4.06
CA PHE A 69 10.89 10.81 -4.30
C PHE A 69 10.23 11.36 -3.03
N VAL A 70 10.19 12.68 -2.88
CA VAL A 70 9.83 13.36 -1.64
C VAL A 70 8.50 14.10 -1.81
N GLU A 71 7.58 13.88 -0.87
CA GLU A 71 6.30 14.58 -0.83
C GLU A 71 6.49 16.09 -0.79
N GLY A 72 5.67 16.80 -1.57
CA GLY A 72 5.75 18.26 -1.71
C GLY A 72 6.88 18.78 -2.60
N LYS A 73 7.83 17.92 -3.02
CA LYS A 73 8.87 18.29 -4.00
C LYS A 73 8.55 17.75 -5.39
N ASN A 74 8.47 16.44 -5.53
CA ASN A 74 8.27 15.75 -6.80
C ASN A 74 7.31 14.56 -6.69
N VAL A 75 6.68 14.37 -5.54
CA VAL A 75 5.63 13.35 -5.31
C VAL A 75 4.43 13.99 -4.63
N LYS A 76 3.25 13.55 -5.03
CA LYS A 76 1.99 13.79 -4.35
C LYS A 76 1.36 12.45 -4.04
N PHE A 77 1.13 12.17 -2.75
CA PHE A 77 0.44 10.97 -2.31
C PHE A 77 -1.07 11.17 -2.22
N ASP A 78 -1.82 10.14 -2.57
CA ASP A 78 -3.25 9.97 -2.31
C ASP A 78 -3.41 8.74 -1.41
N PHE A 79 -3.44 8.97 -0.09
CA PHE A 79 -3.58 7.90 0.91
C PHE A 79 -5.04 7.53 1.10
N GLN A 80 -5.34 6.23 1.02
CA GLN A 80 -6.67 5.69 1.21
C GLN A 80 -6.65 4.49 2.15
N ASN A 81 -7.64 4.39 3.03
CA ASN A 81 -7.87 3.24 3.90
C ASN A 81 -9.19 2.58 3.55
N ALA A 82 -9.16 1.28 3.28
CA ALA A 82 -10.35 0.53 2.87
C ALA A 82 -11.23 0.08 4.05
N GLN A 83 -10.74 0.19 5.30
CA GLN A 83 -11.47 -0.21 6.51
C GLN A 83 -11.93 -1.69 6.46
N ALA A 84 -11.10 -2.56 5.90
CA ALA A 84 -11.37 -3.97 5.66
C ALA A 84 -12.64 -4.24 4.81
N ASP A 85 -13.11 -3.24 4.06
CA ASP A 85 -14.30 -3.34 3.21
C ASP A 85 -13.93 -3.50 1.74
N GLN A 86 -14.47 -4.56 1.12
CA GLN A 86 -14.18 -4.89 -0.28
C GLN A 86 -14.79 -3.87 -1.26
N SER A 87 -15.88 -3.19 -0.90
CA SER A 87 -16.48 -2.16 -1.74
C SER A 87 -15.63 -0.89 -1.71
N ASN A 88 -15.08 -0.54 -0.55
CA ASN A 88 -14.12 0.56 -0.43
C ASN A 88 -12.86 0.29 -1.25
N LEU A 89 -12.32 -0.95 -1.22
CA LEU A 89 -11.17 -1.31 -2.06
C LEU A 89 -11.46 -1.08 -3.56
N ARG A 90 -12.64 -1.51 -4.04
CA ARG A 90 -13.04 -1.28 -5.44
C ARG A 90 -13.21 0.21 -5.79
N ASN A 91 -13.78 0.98 -4.87
CA ASN A 91 -13.94 2.44 -5.06
C ASN A 91 -12.57 3.14 -5.12
N ILE A 92 -11.64 2.75 -4.24
CA ILE A 92 -10.27 3.27 -4.25
C ILE A 92 -9.55 2.89 -5.54
N ALA A 93 -9.71 1.65 -6.02
CA ALA A 93 -9.12 1.22 -7.29
C ALA A 93 -9.66 2.03 -8.47
N THR A 94 -10.97 2.29 -8.50
CA THR A 94 -11.61 3.15 -9.51
C THR A 94 -11.06 4.58 -9.44
N ARG A 95 -10.88 5.12 -8.22
CA ARG A 95 -10.28 6.44 -8.00
C ARG A 95 -8.85 6.52 -8.57
N PHE A 96 -7.99 5.56 -8.23
CA PHE A 96 -6.59 5.59 -8.67
C PHE A 96 -6.45 5.42 -10.18
N THR A 97 -7.23 4.49 -10.77
CA THR A 97 -7.22 4.27 -12.22
C THR A 97 -7.81 5.46 -12.98
N GLY A 98 -8.88 6.07 -12.46
CA GLY A 98 -9.51 7.27 -13.03
C GLY A 98 -8.59 8.49 -12.97
N ASN A 99 -7.88 8.67 -11.86
CA ASN A 99 -6.89 9.74 -11.68
C ASN A 99 -5.57 9.47 -12.41
N LYS A 100 -5.40 8.28 -12.99
CA LYS A 100 -4.19 7.86 -13.73
C LYS A 100 -2.93 8.09 -12.91
N VAL A 101 -2.92 7.61 -11.67
CA VAL A 101 -1.73 7.73 -10.82
C VAL A 101 -0.52 7.06 -11.48
N ASP A 102 0.68 7.57 -11.23
CA ASP A 102 1.92 7.06 -11.83
C ASP A 102 2.38 5.74 -11.18
N LEU A 103 2.00 5.50 -9.92
CA LEU A 103 2.35 4.33 -9.13
C LEU A 103 1.24 4.04 -8.10
N ILE A 104 1.02 2.77 -7.81
CA ILE A 104 0.16 2.34 -6.69
C ILE A 104 1.03 1.64 -5.65
N GLY A 105 0.96 2.09 -4.39
CA GLY A 105 1.39 1.37 -3.21
C GLY A 105 0.19 0.60 -2.63
N ALA A 106 0.30 -0.72 -2.55
CA ALA A 106 -0.78 -1.56 -2.03
C ALA A 106 -0.33 -2.30 -0.77
N ILE A 107 -0.99 -2.02 0.36
CA ILE A 107 -0.63 -2.55 1.67
C ILE A 107 -1.64 -3.63 2.06
N ALA A 108 -1.19 -4.87 2.14
CA ALA A 108 -1.90 -6.11 2.39
C ALA A 108 -2.41 -6.83 1.11
N THR A 109 -2.54 -8.16 1.21
CA THR A 109 -2.92 -9.04 0.09
C THR A 109 -4.24 -8.64 -0.57
N PRO A 110 -5.36 -8.41 0.14
CA PRO A 110 -6.62 -8.04 -0.52
C PRO A 110 -6.56 -6.70 -1.24
N ALA A 111 -5.78 -5.74 -0.71
CA ALA A 111 -5.55 -4.45 -1.36
C ALA A 111 -4.76 -4.65 -2.67
N ALA A 112 -3.66 -5.40 -2.64
CA ALA A 112 -2.86 -5.71 -3.81
C ALA A 112 -3.66 -6.44 -4.89
N GLN A 113 -4.48 -7.44 -4.51
CA GLN A 113 -5.35 -8.18 -5.44
C GLN A 113 -6.37 -7.26 -6.12
N THR A 114 -7.01 -6.37 -5.35
CA THR A 114 -8.01 -5.45 -5.91
C THR A 114 -7.37 -4.47 -6.89
N MET A 115 -6.19 -3.94 -6.57
CA MET A 115 -5.46 -3.04 -7.48
C MET A 115 -4.99 -3.78 -8.75
N ALA A 116 -4.44 -4.98 -8.62
CA ALA A 116 -3.98 -5.79 -9.76
C ALA A 116 -5.14 -6.17 -10.71
N ASN A 117 -6.32 -6.44 -10.15
CA ASN A 117 -7.52 -6.70 -10.95
C ASN A 117 -8.06 -5.44 -11.66
N ALA A 118 -7.81 -4.25 -11.12
CA ALA A 118 -8.30 -3.00 -11.69
C ALA A 118 -7.40 -2.45 -12.80
N THR A 119 -6.11 -2.77 -12.81
CA THR A 119 -5.17 -2.27 -13.82
C THR A 119 -4.01 -3.22 -14.08
N ASN A 120 -3.66 -3.37 -15.35
CA ASN A 120 -2.44 -4.06 -15.78
C ASN A 120 -1.39 -3.08 -16.35
N LYS A 121 -1.62 -1.77 -16.23
CA LYS A 121 -0.78 -0.71 -16.81
C LYS A 121 -0.05 0.10 -15.76
N ILE A 122 -0.74 0.47 -14.67
CA ILE A 122 -0.13 1.26 -13.59
C ILE A 122 0.74 0.32 -12.78
N PRO A 123 2.03 0.62 -12.57
CA PRO A 123 2.89 -0.19 -11.70
C PRO A 123 2.31 -0.27 -10.29
N ILE A 124 2.39 -1.45 -9.68
CA ILE A 124 1.95 -1.70 -8.32
C ILE A 124 3.12 -2.23 -7.51
N VAL A 125 3.45 -1.55 -6.42
CA VAL A 125 4.37 -2.04 -5.39
C VAL A 125 3.55 -2.46 -4.19
N ALA A 126 3.55 -3.76 -3.91
CA ALA A 126 2.80 -4.33 -2.81
C ALA A 126 3.72 -4.69 -1.64
N THR A 127 3.25 -4.45 -0.41
CA THR A 127 3.92 -4.86 0.83
C THR A 127 2.90 -5.45 1.79
N ALA A 128 3.36 -6.18 2.78
CA ALA A 128 2.52 -6.99 3.65
C ALA A 128 1.64 -7.98 2.84
N VAL A 129 2.28 -8.66 1.89
CA VAL A 129 1.68 -9.71 1.07
C VAL A 129 2.35 -11.04 1.41
N THR A 130 1.59 -12.00 1.86
CA THR A 130 2.11 -13.27 2.34
C THR A 130 2.73 -14.09 1.20
N ASP A 131 2.00 -14.32 0.11
CA ASP A 131 2.43 -15.15 -1.01
C ASP A 131 1.89 -14.55 -2.33
N PHE A 132 2.80 -14.03 -3.16
CA PHE A 132 2.44 -13.36 -4.40
C PHE A 132 1.89 -14.32 -5.48
N GLU A 133 2.38 -15.56 -5.51
CA GLU A 133 1.93 -16.58 -6.47
C GLU A 133 0.53 -17.08 -6.12
N ILE A 134 0.32 -17.45 -4.86
CA ILE A 134 -0.99 -17.91 -4.35
C ILE A 134 -2.03 -16.79 -4.46
N ALA A 135 -1.63 -15.55 -4.18
CA ALA A 135 -2.49 -14.38 -4.36
C ALA A 135 -2.76 -14.04 -5.84
N LYS A 136 -2.13 -14.74 -6.79
CA LYS A 136 -2.24 -14.52 -8.25
C LYS A 136 -1.82 -13.11 -8.68
N LEU A 137 -0.91 -12.51 -7.94
CA LEU A 137 -0.35 -11.19 -8.23
C LEU A 137 0.77 -11.28 -9.28
N VAL A 138 1.48 -12.38 -9.28
CA VAL A 138 2.58 -12.70 -10.20
C VAL A 138 2.41 -14.10 -10.79
N LYS A 139 3.08 -14.38 -11.91
CA LYS A 139 3.11 -15.73 -12.49
C LYS A 139 4.03 -16.65 -11.71
N SER A 140 5.16 -16.12 -11.30
CA SER A 140 6.10 -16.72 -10.35
C SER A 140 6.97 -15.63 -9.72
N ASN A 141 7.55 -15.93 -8.55
CA ASN A 141 8.42 -14.97 -7.87
C ASN A 141 9.69 -14.65 -8.70
N ASP A 142 10.22 -15.63 -9.43
CA ASP A 142 11.40 -15.45 -10.29
C ASP A 142 11.09 -14.69 -11.58
N LYS A 143 9.86 -14.85 -12.11
CA LYS A 143 9.40 -14.22 -13.34
C LYS A 143 7.99 -13.67 -13.16
N PRO A 144 7.84 -12.52 -12.50
CA PRO A 144 6.53 -11.96 -12.16
C PRO A 144 5.57 -11.85 -13.33
N GLY A 145 6.03 -11.30 -14.47
CA GLY A 145 5.27 -11.24 -15.72
C GLY A 145 3.95 -10.47 -15.62
N THR A 146 3.83 -9.57 -14.64
CA THR A 146 2.70 -8.68 -14.39
C THR A 146 3.22 -7.26 -14.09
N ASN A 147 2.32 -6.33 -13.82
CA ASN A 147 2.66 -4.98 -13.36
C ASN A 147 2.85 -4.88 -11.83
N VAL A 148 2.94 -6.02 -11.13
CA VAL A 148 3.06 -6.08 -9.66
C VAL A 148 4.46 -6.52 -9.26
N THR A 149 5.02 -5.86 -8.25
CA THR A 149 6.22 -6.25 -7.52
C THR A 149 6.04 -5.91 -6.05
N GLY A 150 6.94 -6.37 -5.18
CA GLY A 150 6.85 -6.03 -3.76
C GLY A 150 7.67 -6.93 -2.85
N SER A 151 7.28 -6.97 -1.58
CA SER A 151 7.92 -7.77 -0.53
C SER A 151 6.92 -8.69 0.16
N SER A 152 7.34 -9.95 0.37
CA SER A 152 6.56 -10.92 1.15
C SER A 152 6.78 -10.73 2.65
N ASP A 153 5.73 -10.96 3.41
CA ASP A 153 5.71 -11.03 4.87
C ASP A 153 5.36 -12.44 5.38
N MET A 154 5.58 -13.48 4.56
CA MET A 154 5.31 -14.86 4.93
C MET A 154 5.87 -15.18 6.32
N ALA A 155 5.01 -15.60 7.23
CA ALA A 155 5.41 -15.93 8.60
C ALA A 155 6.33 -17.16 8.63
N PRO A 156 7.36 -17.18 9.49
CA PRO A 156 8.22 -18.35 9.67
C PRO A 156 7.52 -19.41 10.53
N ILE A 157 6.53 -20.09 9.94
CA ILE A 157 5.61 -21.02 10.63
C ILE A 157 6.37 -22.08 11.45
N ASN A 158 7.48 -22.61 10.94
CA ASN A 158 8.26 -23.61 11.67
C ASN A 158 8.83 -23.04 12.98
N SER A 159 9.41 -21.85 12.95
CA SER A 159 9.93 -21.17 14.15
C SER A 159 8.82 -20.82 15.15
N LEU A 160 7.62 -20.51 14.64
CA LEU A 160 6.45 -20.30 15.48
C LEU A 160 6.03 -21.59 16.20
N LEU A 161 6.00 -22.72 15.49
CA LEU A 161 5.68 -24.02 16.08
C LEU A 161 6.74 -24.45 17.11
N GLU A 162 8.03 -24.23 16.83
CA GLU A 162 9.11 -24.43 17.80
C GLU A 162 8.91 -23.62 19.07
N LEU A 163 8.48 -22.37 18.93
CA LEU A 163 8.17 -21.50 20.06
C LEU A 163 6.95 -22.02 20.85
N ILE A 164 5.90 -22.46 20.16
CA ILE A 164 4.71 -23.03 20.81
C ILE A 164 5.08 -24.23 21.68
N VAL A 165 5.81 -25.21 21.15
CA VAL A 165 6.19 -26.39 21.94
C VAL A 165 7.20 -26.09 23.04
N LYS A 166 7.98 -25.03 22.89
CA LYS A 166 8.91 -24.57 23.95
C LYS A 166 8.16 -23.93 25.12
N ILE A 167 7.11 -23.15 24.84
CA ILE A 167 6.30 -22.47 25.88
C ILE A 167 5.27 -23.45 26.50
N TYR A 168 4.69 -24.32 25.68
CA TYR A 168 3.68 -25.30 26.06
C TYR A 168 4.10 -26.73 25.69
N PRO A 169 5.08 -27.33 26.40
CA PRO A 169 5.66 -28.62 25.99
C PRO A 169 4.67 -29.78 26.05
N ASN A 170 3.57 -29.65 26.78
CA ASN A 170 2.52 -30.66 26.88
C ASN A 170 1.33 -30.41 25.94
N ALA A 171 1.39 -29.38 25.12
CA ALA A 171 0.31 -29.09 24.16
C ALA A 171 0.17 -30.22 23.16
N LYS A 172 -1.07 -30.57 22.84
CA LYS A 172 -1.46 -31.55 21.80
C LYS A 172 -2.40 -30.96 20.78
N ASN A 173 -3.21 -30.00 21.18
CA ASN A 173 -4.24 -29.40 20.34
C ASN A 173 -4.03 -27.89 20.26
N VAL A 174 -3.84 -27.37 19.05
CA VAL A 174 -3.73 -25.93 18.77
C VAL A 174 -4.96 -25.48 18.02
N GLY A 175 -5.66 -24.47 18.55
CA GLY A 175 -6.71 -23.78 17.82
C GLY A 175 -6.06 -22.74 16.88
N VAL A 176 -6.43 -22.75 15.62
CA VAL A 176 -6.03 -21.69 14.67
C VAL A 176 -7.27 -20.93 14.26
N MET A 177 -7.27 -19.62 14.52
CA MET A 177 -8.38 -18.73 14.15
C MET A 177 -7.92 -17.80 13.03
N TYR A 178 -8.68 -17.77 11.92
CA TYR A 178 -8.27 -17.03 10.73
C TYR A 178 -9.46 -16.57 9.88
N SER A 179 -9.20 -15.66 8.93
CA SER A 179 -10.23 -15.25 7.96
C SER A 179 -10.29 -16.20 6.77
N SER A 180 -11.45 -16.81 6.58
CA SER A 180 -11.72 -17.62 5.39
C SER A 180 -11.94 -16.80 4.11
N SER A 181 -12.05 -15.47 4.21
CA SER A 181 -12.17 -14.58 3.06
C SER A 181 -10.81 -14.13 2.50
N GLU A 182 -9.71 -14.51 3.16
CA GLU A 182 -8.36 -14.10 2.79
C GLU A 182 -7.49 -15.30 2.40
N ILE A 183 -7.10 -15.35 1.14
CA ILE A 183 -6.30 -16.46 0.58
C ILE A 183 -4.92 -16.59 1.26
N ASN A 184 -4.36 -15.49 1.73
CA ASN A 184 -3.10 -15.49 2.49
C ASN A 184 -3.25 -16.21 3.82
N SER A 185 -4.34 -15.99 4.56
CA SER A 185 -4.64 -16.69 5.81
C SER A 185 -4.85 -18.17 5.57
N GLU A 186 -5.67 -18.55 4.59
CA GLU A 186 -5.83 -19.95 4.21
C GLU A 186 -4.50 -20.64 3.89
N ARG A 187 -3.61 -19.96 3.15
CA ARG A 187 -2.27 -20.47 2.81
C ARG A 187 -1.40 -20.71 4.03
N GLN A 188 -1.35 -19.75 4.94
CA GLN A 188 -0.58 -19.90 6.18
C GLN A 188 -1.09 -21.03 7.05
N VAL A 189 -2.41 -21.14 7.19
CA VAL A 189 -3.03 -22.22 7.98
C VAL A 189 -2.77 -23.60 7.36
N GLN A 190 -2.77 -23.73 6.04
CA GLN A 190 -2.36 -24.97 5.38
C GLN A 190 -0.93 -25.37 5.74
N ILE A 191 0.02 -24.43 5.62
CA ILE A 191 1.42 -24.66 6.02
C ILE A 191 1.51 -25.01 7.51
N PHE A 192 0.79 -24.27 8.36
CA PHE A 192 0.76 -24.52 9.80
C PHE A 192 0.29 -25.95 10.12
N LYS A 193 -0.78 -26.41 9.47
CA LYS A 193 -1.31 -27.81 9.65
C LYS A 193 -0.31 -28.87 9.21
N GLU A 194 0.41 -28.64 8.13
CA GLU A 194 1.42 -29.56 7.61
C GLU A 194 2.62 -29.64 8.56
N GLU A 195 3.16 -28.48 8.96
CA GLU A 195 4.30 -28.37 9.83
C GLU A 195 3.99 -28.83 11.28
N ALA A 196 2.79 -28.58 11.79
CA ALA A 196 2.36 -28.97 13.14
C ALA A 196 2.47 -30.48 13.38
N LYS A 197 2.32 -31.29 12.34
CA LYS A 197 2.47 -32.76 12.42
C LYS A 197 3.85 -33.18 12.89
N LYS A 198 4.89 -32.43 12.53
CA LYS A 198 6.29 -32.69 12.95
C LYS A 198 6.49 -32.54 14.46
N TYR A 199 5.62 -31.78 15.10
CA TYR A 199 5.61 -31.51 16.54
C TYR A 199 4.55 -32.30 17.30
N ASN A 200 3.89 -33.28 16.65
CA ASN A 200 2.78 -34.06 17.20
C ASN A 200 1.60 -33.17 17.69
N LEU A 201 1.39 -32.04 17.03
CA LEU A 201 0.28 -31.12 17.31
C LEU A 201 -0.88 -31.39 16.36
N SER A 202 -2.08 -31.49 16.92
CA SER A 202 -3.33 -31.50 16.19
C SER A 202 -3.87 -30.08 16.06
N VAL A 203 -4.33 -29.70 14.88
CA VAL A 203 -4.85 -28.36 14.60
C VAL A 203 -6.36 -28.38 14.51
N ARG A 204 -7.02 -27.48 15.24
CA ARG A 204 -8.46 -27.20 15.13
C ARG A 204 -8.66 -25.81 14.56
N GLU A 205 -9.42 -25.72 13.49
CA GLU A 205 -9.67 -24.47 12.79
C GLU A 205 -10.97 -23.81 13.29
N ALA A 206 -10.94 -22.47 13.42
CA ALA A 206 -12.10 -21.65 13.59
C ALA A 206 -11.99 -20.45 12.65
N THR A 207 -12.93 -20.32 11.73
CA THR A 207 -12.92 -19.25 10.74
C THR A 207 -13.80 -18.08 11.16
N VAL A 208 -13.39 -16.88 10.73
CA VAL A 208 -14.16 -15.66 10.86
C VAL A 208 -14.32 -15.02 9.48
N SER A 209 -15.44 -14.35 9.26
CA SER A 209 -15.68 -13.56 8.04
C SER A 209 -15.63 -12.06 8.31
N ASN A 210 -15.83 -11.69 9.57
CA ASN A 210 -15.80 -10.29 10.04
C ASN A 210 -15.56 -10.26 11.56
N VAL A 211 -15.38 -9.06 12.11
CA VAL A 211 -15.07 -8.84 13.53
C VAL A 211 -16.12 -9.39 14.51
N ASN A 212 -17.39 -9.45 14.11
CA ASN A 212 -18.47 -9.90 15.00
C ASN A 212 -18.42 -11.41 15.24
N ASP A 213 -17.75 -12.17 14.34
CA ASP A 213 -17.64 -13.61 14.44
C ASP A 213 -16.56 -14.06 15.43
N ILE A 214 -15.63 -13.17 15.82
CA ILE A 214 -14.43 -13.49 16.61
C ILE A 214 -14.77 -14.13 17.94
N GLN A 215 -15.72 -13.55 18.67
CA GLN A 215 -16.10 -14.08 19.99
C GLN A 215 -16.65 -15.50 19.87
N GLN A 216 -17.53 -15.75 18.91
CA GLN A 216 -18.11 -17.06 18.67
C GLN A 216 -17.06 -18.07 18.20
N ALA A 217 -16.18 -17.68 17.30
CA ALA A 217 -15.07 -18.50 16.82
C ALA A 217 -14.14 -18.89 17.98
N ALA A 218 -13.73 -17.93 18.82
CA ALA A 218 -12.90 -18.19 19.98
C ALA A 218 -13.61 -19.13 20.97
N GLN A 219 -14.88 -18.88 21.30
CA GLN A 219 -15.67 -19.74 22.19
C GLN A 219 -15.79 -21.17 21.66
N SER A 220 -15.85 -21.37 20.35
CA SER A 220 -15.92 -22.69 19.71
C SER A 220 -14.69 -23.56 19.99
N LEU A 221 -13.55 -22.95 20.32
CA LEU A 221 -12.27 -23.59 20.61
C LEU A 221 -12.06 -23.83 22.12
N VAL A 222 -12.74 -23.07 22.99
CA VAL A 222 -12.56 -23.19 24.45
C VAL A 222 -12.88 -24.61 24.92
N GLY A 223 -11.97 -25.15 25.76
CA GLY A 223 -12.05 -26.51 26.29
C GLY A 223 -11.75 -27.63 25.28
N LYS A 224 -11.42 -27.29 24.03
CA LYS A 224 -11.10 -28.25 22.97
C LYS A 224 -9.65 -28.17 22.52
N VAL A 225 -8.94 -27.10 22.88
CA VAL A 225 -7.55 -26.84 22.51
C VAL A 225 -6.75 -26.36 23.70
N ASP A 226 -5.44 -26.55 23.67
CA ASP A 226 -4.53 -26.16 24.74
C ASP A 226 -4.11 -24.69 24.62
N LEU A 227 -4.12 -24.16 23.41
CA LEU A 227 -3.85 -22.75 23.09
C LEU A 227 -4.55 -22.36 21.78
N ILE A 228 -4.75 -21.06 21.61
CA ILE A 228 -5.30 -20.49 20.36
C ILE A 228 -4.23 -19.62 19.72
N TYR A 229 -3.95 -19.88 18.44
CA TYR A 229 -3.12 -19.05 17.56
C TYR A 229 -4.05 -18.29 16.60
N PRO A 230 -4.14 -16.97 16.71
CA PRO A 230 -4.81 -16.16 15.69
C PRO A 230 -3.84 -15.92 14.53
N ASP A 231 -4.22 -16.34 13.32
CA ASP A 231 -3.42 -16.16 12.11
C ASP A 231 -3.75 -14.87 11.39
N GLY A 232 -2.71 -14.29 10.78
CA GLY A 232 -2.83 -13.17 9.88
C GLY A 232 -3.02 -11.83 10.55
N GLN A 233 -3.50 -10.88 9.76
CA GLN A 233 -3.71 -9.49 10.15
C GLN A 233 -4.87 -9.32 11.13
N HIS A 234 -5.55 -10.41 11.50
CA HIS A 234 -6.66 -10.45 12.45
C HIS A 234 -6.24 -10.23 13.91
N HIS A 235 -4.94 -10.15 14.21
CA HIS A 235 -4.50 -9.53 15.46
C HIS A 235 -5.12 -8.13 15.66
N CYS A 236 -5.55 -7.49 14.59
CA CYS A 236 -6.25 -6.22 14.61
C CYS A 236 -7.59 -6.27 15.34
N PHE A 237 -8.27 -7.39 15.23
CA PHE A 237 -9.64 -7.51 15.75
C PHE A 237 -9.70 -7.91 17.21
N CYS A 238 -8.65 -8.52 17.75
CA CYS A 238 -8.63 -8.94 19.15
C CYS A 238 -8.34 -7.82 20.15
N ARG A 239 -7.90 -6.64 19.70
CA ARG A 239 -7.42 -5.59 20.61
C ARG A 239 -8.48 -4.62 21.12
N SER A 240 -9.63 -4.54 20.50
CA SER A 240 -10.65 -3.55 20.89
C SER A 240 -11.55 -3.93 22.05
N GLY A 241 -11.47 -5.17 22.57
CA GLY A 241 -12.35 -5.67 23.63
C GLY A 241 -11.72 -5.87 25.01
N SER A 242 -10.38 -5.96 25.15
CA SER A 242 -9.74 -6.37 26.40
C SER A 242 -9.02 -5.29 27.20
N ASP A 243 -8.81 -4.11 26.64
CA ASP A 243 -8.04 -3.05 27.31
C ASP A 243 -8.88 -2.17 28.26
N GLN A 244 -10.19 -2.42 28.42
CA GLN A 244 -11.02 -1.64 29.35
C GLN A 244 -11.20 -2.26 30.73
N ASP A 245 -10.86 -3.54 30.96
CA ASP A 245 -11.18 -4.23 32.21
C ASP A 245 -10.02 -4.45 33.20
N HIS A 246 -8.77 -4.07 32.86
CA HIS A 246 -7.63 -4.25 33.76
C HIS A 246 -7.08 -2.98 34.43
N ARG A 247 -7.82 -1.87 34.42
CA ARG A 247 -7.44 -0.65 35.19
C ARG A 247 -8.35 -0.33 36.36
N LYS A 248 -9.04 -1.32 36.89
CA LYS A 248 -9.77 -1.16 38.18
C LYS A 248 -9.59 -2.41 39.03
N SER A 249 -8.46 -2.54 39.66
CA SER A 249 -8.28 -3.21 40.97
C SER A 249 -6.91 -2.82 41.52
#